data_2cc7d0080d18489ff096d23c2f3a8287
#
_entry.id   2cc7d0080d18489ff096d23c2f3a8287
#
_cell.length_a   1.000
_cell.length_b   1.000
_cell.length_c   1.000
_cell.angle_alpha   90.00
_cell.angle_beta   90.00
_cell.angle_gamma   90.00
#
_symmetry.space_group_name_H-M   'P 1'
#
loop_
_entity.id
_entity.type
_entity.pdbx_description
1 polymer ?
#
loop_
_entity_poly.entity_id
_entity_poly.type
_entity_poly.pdbx_seq_one_letter_code
_entity_poly.pdbx_strand_id
1 'polypeptide(L)'
;MNEYLKEYIKLKKNFVEQDEDKASVLAPYQFADRLALIDEKDAKEVLVDVYQQLYLMESAFKLFVNICDKNDRKQIKKLSNLQNLSQSHGDRFALPRPLTDAERSARKERLKDLPFFKYHPDPLETGSFEEGEEKICPCCGNKSKVYYSSFPYCSDDVEYICPTCISNGEAARKFDAIFVQNAEWHGEPDMEKDDELFHRTPG
;
A
#
# COMPACT_ATOMS: atom_id res chain seq x y z
N MET A 1 35.59 -6.12 0.03
CA MET A 1 34.22 -5.56 -0.14
C MET A 1 33.46 -6.59 -0.92
N ASN A 2 32.39 -7.18 -0.31
CA ASN A 2 31.59 -8.23 -0.93
C ASN A 2 30.82 -7.69 -2.16
N GLU A 3 30.34 -8.57 -3.03
CA GLU A 3 29.65 -8.20 -4.27
C GLU A 3 28.31 -7.53 -4.01
N TYR A 4 27.57 -7.95 -3.00
CA TYR A 4 26.28 -7.36 -2.60
C TYR A 4 26.43 -5.89 -2.19
N LEU A 5 27.47 -5.57 -1.42
CA LEU A 5 27.76 -4.19 -1.02
C LEU A 5 28.15 -3.32 -2.20
N LYS A 6 28.94 -3.85 -3.17
CA LYS A 6 29.28 -3.11 -4.40
C LYS A 6 28.03 -2.76 -5.20
N GLU A 7 27.12 -3.71 -5.36
CA GLU A 7 25.86 -3.50 -6.08
C GLU A 7 24.97 -2.49 -5.35
N TYR A 8 24.86 -2.61 -4.03
CA TYR A 8 24.11 -1.66 -3.20
C TYR A 8 24.62 -0.23 -3.33
N ILE A 9 25.94 -0.03 -3.26
CA ILE A 9 26.54 1.31 -3.43
C ILE A 9 26.16 1.91 -4.79
N LYS A 10 26.18 1.11 -5.85
CA LYS A 10 25.78 1.55 -7.19
C LYS A 10 24.30 1.93 -7.23
N LEU A 11 23.42 1.09 -6.66
CA LEU A 11 21.98 1.38 -6.57
C LEU A 11 21.69 2.64 -5.76
N LYS A 12 22.35 2.80 -4.61
CA LYS A 12 22.20 3.96 -3.75
C LYS A 12 22.62 5.25 -4.44
N LYS A 13 23.70 5.22 -5.21
CA LYS A 13 24.14 6.38 -6.01
C LYS A 13 23.08 6.77 -7.04
N ASN A 14 22.56 5.81 -7.77
CA ASN A 14 21.51 6.05 -8.77
C ASN A 14 20.21 6.57 -8.12
N PHE A 15 19.87 6.08 -6.92
CA PHE A 15 18.68 6.52 -6.18
C PHE A 15 18.78 8.00 -5.74
N VAL A 16 19.96 8.46 -5.33
CA VAL A 16 20.19 9.85 -4.88
C VAL A 16 20.29 10.83 -6.05
N GLU A 17 20.77 10.38 -7.21
CA GLU A 17 20.96 11.22 -8.40
C GLU A 17 19.69 11.43 -9.22
N GLN A 18 18.66 10.62 -9.00
CA GLN A 18 17.36 10.73 -9.68
C GLN A 18 16.34 11.33 -8.74
N ASP A 19 15.85 12.54 -9.04
CA ASP A 19 14.73 13.15 -8.35
C ASP A 19 13.53 12.16 -8.33
N GLU A 20 13.08 11.79 -7.13
CA GLU A 20 11.85 11.08 -6.72
C GLU A 20 11.03 10.32 -7.79
N ASP A 21 11.67 9.87 -8.88
CA ASP A 21 10.99 9.09 -9.90
C ASP A 21 10.61 7.70 -9.35
N LYS A 22 9.35 7.30 -9.56
CA LYS A 22 8.83 5.98 -9.14
C LYS A 22 9.70 4.81 -9.65
N ALA A 23 10.40 4.99 -10.74
CA ALA A 23 11.34 4.01 -11.29
C ALA A 23 12.56 3.77 -10.37
N SER A 24 13.00 4.78 -9.60
CA SER A 24 14.13 4.66 -8.69
C SER A 24 13.85 3.78 -7.47
N VAL A 25 12.58 3.66 -7.06
CA VAL A 25 12.17 2.86 -5.90
C VAL A 25 12.05 1.38 -6.24
N LEU A 26 11.71 1.03 -7.48
CA LEU A 26 11.55 -0.36 -7.91
C LEU A 26 12.85 -1.16 -7.82
N ALA A 27 13.98 -0.60 -8.26
CA ALA A 27 15.27 -1.28 -8.24
C ALA A 27 15.75 -1.65 -6.82
N PRO A 28 15.69 -0.77 -5.80
CA PRO A 28 15.93 -1.14 -4.41
C PRO A 28 15.02 -2.27 -3.90
N TYR A 29 13.72 -2.27 -4.23
CA TYR A 29 12.82 -3.35 -3.83
C TYR A 29 13.16 -4.68 -4.50
N GLN A 30 13.42 -4.71 -5.80
CA GLN A 30 13.86 -5.91 -6.51
C GLN A 30 15.18 -6.46 -5.96
N PHE A 31 16.09 -5.56 -5.56
CA PHE A 31 17.33 -5.96 -4.91
C PHE A 31 17.09 -6.54 -3.52
N ALA A 32 16.22 -5.93 -2.71
CA ALA A 32 15.82 -6.46 -1.41
C ALA A 32 15.18 -7.85 -1.53
N ASP A 33 14.23 -8.04 -2.47
CA ASP A 33 13.58 -9.33 -2.72
C ASP A 33 14.60 -10.43 -3.07
N ARG A 34 15.58 -10.10 -3.91
CA ARG A 34 16.65 -11.04 -4.27
C ARG A 34 17.54 -11.40 -3.06
N LEU A 35 17.95 -10.39 -2.28
CA LEU A 35 18.77 -10.64 -1.08
C LEU A 35 18.03 -11.42 -0.01
N ALA A 36 16.72 -11.27 0.10
CA ALA A 36 15.90 -12.00 1.06
C ALA A 36 15.90 -13.52 0.83
N LEU A 37 16.21 -13.98 -0.38
CA LEU A 37 16.33 -15.41 -0.73
C LEU A 37 17.72 -16.00 -0.41
N ILE A 38 18.67 -15.16 0.00
CA ILE A 38 20.08 -15.56 0.23
C ILE A 38 20.31 -15.69 1.73
N ASP A 39 20.76 -16.89 2.16
CA ASP A 39 21.02 -17.18 3.59
C ASP A 39 22.48 -16.87 4.01
N GLU A 40 23.13 -15.94 3.38
CA GLU A 40 24.47 -15.48 3.72
C GLU A 40 24.41 -14.25 4.63
N LYS A 41 25.30 -14.19 5.63
CA LYS A 41 25.38 -13.07 6.58
C LYS A 41 25.62 -11.74 5.85
N ASP A 42 26.55 -11.73 4.91
CA ASP A 42 26.90 -10.54 4.13
C ASP A 42 25.72 -10.00 3.32
N ALA A 43 24.90 -10.89 2.73
CA ALA A 43 23.69 -10.50 2.01
C ALA A 43 22.65 -9.91 2.96
N LYS A 44 22.47 -10.53 4.13
CA LYS A 44 21.54 -10.06 5.17
C LYS A 44 21.96 -8.71 5.75
N GLU A 45 23.24 -8.45 5.96
CA GLU A 45 23.75 -7.17 6.43
C GLU A 45 23.46 -6.06 5.41
N VAL A 46 23.64 -6.32 4.11
CA VAL A 46 23.30 -5.37 3.03
C VAL A 46 21.78 -5.20 2.94
N LEU A 47 20.99 -6.26 3.11
CA LEU A 47 19.52 -6.18 3.11
C LEU A 47 18.99 -5.27 4.22
N VAL A 48 19.61 -5.30 5.41
CA VAL A 48 19.27 -4.33 6.48
C VAL A 48 19.47 -2.88 6.01
N ASP A 49 20.56 -2.60 5.31
CA ASP A 49 20.84 -1.25 4.81
C ASP A 49 19.88 -0.83 3.69
N VAL A 50 19.45 -1.78 2.84
CA VAL A 50 18.41 -1.55 1.82
C VAL A 50 17.06 -1.26 2.48
N TYR A 51 16.67 -2.02 3.50
CA TYR A 51 15.43 -1.77 4.25
C TYR A 51 15.45 -0.39 4.91
N GLN A 52 16.56 0.04 5.50
CA GLN A 52 16.69 1.40 6.04
C GLN A 52 16.52 2.48 4.96
N GLN A 53 17.09 2.27 3.78
CA GLN A 53 16.93 3.19 2.64
C GLN A 53 15.47 3.29 2.17
N LEU A 54 14.71 2.19 2.26
CA LEU A 54 13.29 2.12 1.91
C LEU A 54 12.37 2.55 3.05
N TYR A 55 12.91 3.01 4.19
CA TYR A 55 12.17 3.34 5.43
C TYR A 55 11.38 2.16 6.02
N LEU A 56 11.80 0.92 5.74
CA LEU A 56 11.29 -0.32 6.32
C LEU A 56 12.01 -0.60 7.65
N MET A 57 11.74 0.21 8.68
CA MET A 57 12.53 0.20 9.93
C MET A 57 12.23 -1.01 10.80
N GLU A 58 10.98 -1.47 10.84
CA GLU A 58 10.60 -2.68 11.56
C GLU A 58 11.21 -3.92 10.91
N SER A 59 11.16 -4.01 9.59
CA SER A 59 11.75 -5.09 8.80
C SER A 59 13.27 -5.13 8.98
N ALA A 60 13.94 -3.96 8.93
CA ALA A 60 15.37 -3.83 9.18
C ALA A 60 15.76 -4.29 10.60
N PHE A 61 14.99 -3.89 11.62
CA PHE A 61 15.22 -4.29 13.00
C PHE A 61 15.07 -5.80 13.19
N LYS A 62 13.94 -6.38 12.74
CA LYS A 62 13.65 -7.82 12.84
C LYS A 62 14.77 -8.66 12.21
N LEU A 63 15.27 -8.25 11.04
CA LEU A 63 16.36 -8.94 10.38
C LEU A 63 17.66 -8.78 11.14
N PHE A 64 18.00 -7.55 11.58
CA PHE A 64 19.29 -7.27 12.23
C PHE A 64 19.42 -7.93 13.60
N VAL A 65 18.34 -8.10 14.36
CA VAL A 65 18.32 -8.87 15.62
C VAL A 65 18.90 -10.27 15.46
N ASN A 66 18.62 -10.93 14.31
CA ASN A 66 19.01 -12.30 14.04
C ASN A 66 20.48 -12.47 13.60
N ILE A 67 21.11 -11.40 13.09
CA ILE A 67 22.47 -11.45 12.53
C ILE A 67 23.49 -10.64 13.34
N CYS A 68 23.02 -9.83 14.29
CA CYS A 68 23.85 -8.93 15.08
C CYS A 68 24.83 -9.70 15.97
N ASP A 69 26.13 -9.37 15.89
CA ASP A 69 27.12 -9.81 16.87
C ASP A 69 26.99 -8.99 18.15
N LYS A 70 26.56 -9.65 19.22
CA LYS A 70 26.37 -9.04 20.55
C LYS A 70 27.69 -8.68 21.26
N ASN A 71 28.84 -9.04 20.70
CA ASN A 71 30.15 -8.66 21.22
C ASN A 71 30.73 -7.43 20.49
N ASP A 72 30.14 -7.03 19.36
CA ASP A 72 30.55 -5.84 18.61
C ASP A 72 29.75 -4.60 19.07
N ARG A 73 30.44 -3.68 19.72
CA ARG A 73 29.85 -2.43 20.21
C ARG A 73 29.19 -1.58 19.11
N LYS A 74 29.71 -1.64 17.87
CA LYS A 74 29.13 -0.87 16.75
C LYS A 74 27.81 -1.50 16.31
N GLN A 75 27.75 -2.82 16.27
CA GLN A 75 26.52 -3.55 15.93
C GLN A 75 25.46 -3.39 17.03
N ILE A 76 25.85 -3.42 18.32
CA ILE A 76 24.92 -3.13 19.43
C ILE A 76 24.33 -1.72 19.30
N LYS A 77 25.16 -0.71 18.98
CA LYS A 77 24.67 0.66 18.77
C LYS A 77 23.71 0.75 17.59
N LYS A 78 24.02 0.08 16.47
CA LYS A 78 23.12 -0.02 15.29
C LYS A 78 21.81 -0.69 15.66
N LEU A 79 21.86 -1.79 16.43
CA LEU A 79 20.67 -2.51 16.90
C LEU A 79 19.76 -1.61 17.75
N SER A 80 20.34 -0.90 18.73
CA SER A 80 19.58 0.02 19.59
C SER A 80 18.93 1.16 18.79
N ASN A 81 19.64 1.70 17.80
CA ASN A 81 19.08 2.72 16.91
C ASN A 81 17.93 2.18 16.07
N LEU A 82 18.07 1.01 15.45
CA LEU A 82 17.02 0.35 14.69
C LEU A 82 15.80 0.02 15.56
N GLN A 83 16.01 -0.40 16.80
CA GLN A 83 14.94 -0.65 17.76
C GLN A 83 14.13 0.61 18.03
N ASN A 84 14.80 1.74 18.29
CA ASN A 84 14.13 3.02 18.53
C ASN A 84 13.33 3.48 17.31
N LEU A 85 13.91 3.37 16.11
CA LEU A 85 13.22 3.72 14.85
C LEU A 85 12.02 2.80 14.59
N SER A 86 12.17 1.49 14.82
CA SER A 86 11.08 0.52 14.69
C SER A 86 9.92 0.83 15.66
N GLN A 87 10.22 1.20 16.90
CA GLN A 87 9.20 1.54 17.89
C GLN A 87 8.50 2.86 17.62
N SER A 88 9.23 3.87 17.11
CA SER A 88 8.69 5.21 16.85
C SER A 88 7.93 5.29 15.52
N HIS A 89 8.40 4.61 14.49
CA HIS A 89 7.88 4.74 13.13
C HIS A 89 7.39 3.43 12.54
N GLY A 90 8.01 2.29 12.90
CA GLY A 90 7.79 1.01 12.23
C GLY A 90 8.07 1.11 10.73
N ASP A 91 7.23 0.49 9.91
CA ASP A 91 7.27 0.61 8.44
C ASP A 91 6.24 1.62 7.91
N ARG A 92 5.70 2.50 8.78
CA ARG A 92 4.66 3.49 8.44
C ARG A 92 5.08 4.47 7.34
N PHE A 93 6.35 4.83 7.30
CA PHE A 93 6.90 5.76 6.32
C PHE A 93 7.65 5.05 5.19
N ALA A 94 7.44 3.73 5.05
CA ALA A 94 8.03 2.98 3.95
C ALA A 94 7.70 3.63 2.60
N LEU A 95 8.70 3.72 1.74
CA LEU A 95 8.49 4.17 0.37
C LEU A 95 7.54 3.17 -0.33
N PRO A 96 6.49 3.64 -1.02
CA PRO A 96 5.50 2.74 -1.62
C PRO A 96 6.16 1.82 -2.66
N ARG A 97 5.98 0.51 -2.47
CA ARG A 97 6.50 -0.48 -3.42
C ARG A 97 5.76 -0.38 -4.75
N PRO A 98 6.45 -0.11 -5.86
CA PRO A 98 5.82 -0.14 -7.17
C PRO A 98 5.42 -1.57 -7.54
N LEU A 99 4.24 -1.72 -8.10
CA LEU A 99 3.79 -3.01 -8.62
C LEU A 99 4.70 -3.44 -9.79
N THR A 100 5.07 -4.71 -9.82
CA THR A 100 5.70 -5.35 -10.98
C THR A 100 4.72 -5.42 -12.15
N ASP A 101 5.19 -5.68 -13.37
CA ASP A 101 4.31 -5.86 -14.53
C ASP A 101 3.34 -7.03 -14.36
N ALA A 102 3.79 -8.10 -13.71
CA ALA A 102 2.95 -9.26 -13.40
C ALA A 102 1.85 -8.90 -12.40
N GLU A 103 2.17 -8.18 -11.32
CA GLU A 103 1.20 -7.71 -10.32
C GLU A 103 0.21 -6.71 -10.94
N ARG A 104 0.69 -5.78 -11.80
CA ARG A 104 -0.19 -4.87 -12.55
C ARG A 104 -1.16 -5.62 -13.47
N SER A 105 -0.68 -6.65 -14.16
CA SER A 105 -1.51 -7.46 -15.05
C SER A 105 -2.53 -8.28 -14.27
N ALA A 106 -2.14 -8.93 -13.18
CA ALA A 106 -3.04 -9.66 -12.29
C ALA A 106 -4.10 -8.75 -11.66
N ARG A 107 -3.70 -7.56 -11.23
CA ARG A 107 -4.62 -6.54 -10.71
C ARG A 107 -5.63 -6.10 -11.78
N LYS A 108 -5.16 -5.80 -13.00
CA LYS A 108 -6.04 -5.40 -14.11
C LYS A 108 -7.06 -6.49 -14.43
N GLU A 109 -6.66 -7.77 -14.42
CA GLU A 109 -7.58 -8.89 -14.64
C GLU A 109 -8.61 -9.03 -13.52
N ARG A 110 -8.20 -8.90 -12.25
CA ARG A 110 -9.09 -8.95 -11.08
C ARG A 110 -10.13 -7.83 -11.08
N LEU A 111 -9.74 -6.65 -11.53
CA LEU A 111 -10.59 -5.45 -11.50
C LEU A 111 -11.37 -5.22 -12.80
N LYS A 112 -11.24 -6.09 -13.82
CA LYS A 112 -11.81 -5.86 -15.16
C LYS A 112 -13.33 -5.68 -15.20
N ASP A 113 -14.02 -6.34 -14.25
CA ASP A 113 -15.49 -6.34 -14.16
C ASP A 113 -16.00 -5.29 -13.16
N LEU A 114 -15.08 -4.52 -12.56
CA LEU A 114 -15.41 -3.45 -11.63
C LEU A 114 -15.31 -2.07 -12.30
N PRO A 115 -16.13 -1.10 -11.89
CA PRO A 115 -15.93 0.29 -12.29
C PRO A 115 -14.59 0.82 -11.75
N PHE A 116 -14.00 1.75 -12.48
CA PHE A 116 -12.77 2.41 -12.04
C PHE A 116 -13.08 3.46 -10.99
N PHE A 117 -12.37 3.41 -9.87
CA PHE A 117 -12.42 4.40 -8.80
C PHE A 117 -11.10 5.18 -8.76
N LYS A 118 -11.17 6.46 -9.09
CA LYS A 118 -9.99 7.34 -9.22
C LYS A 118 -9.17 7.42 -7.93
N TYR A 119 -9.84 7.55 -6.79
CA TYR A 119 -9.20 7.73 -5.48
C TYR A 119 -9.07 6.43 -4.69
N HIS A 120 -9.61 5.33 -5.21
CA HIS A 120 -9.49 4.01 -4.62
C HIS A 120 -9.29 2.94 -5.69
N PRO A 121 -8.10 2.89 -6.30
CA PRO A 121 -7.89 2.09 -7.51
C PRO A 121 -7.88 0.57 -7.30
N ASP A 122 -7.86 0.06 -6.07
CA ASP A 122 -7.97 -1.38 -5.77
C ASP A 122 -8.82 -1.66 -4.52
N PRO A 123 -10.13 -1.51 -4.62
CA PRO A 123 -11.03 -1.64 -3.48
C PRO A 123 -11.21 -3.09 -2.99
N LEU A 124 -10.86 -4.09 -3.80
CA LEU A 124 -10.84 -5.50 -3.37
C LEU A 124 -9.62 -5.81 -2.51
N GLU A 125 -8.44 -5.28 -2.87
CA GLU A 125 -7.20 -5.47 -2.10
C GLU A 125 -7.28 -4.82 -0.71
N THR A 126 -7.92 -3.67 -0.63
CA THR A 126 -8.06 -2.92 0.63
C THR A 126 -9.21 -3.42 1.49
N GLY A 127 -10.07 -4.29 0.95
CA GLY A 127 -11.23 -4.82 1.65
C GLY A 127 -12.42 -3.87 1.67
N SER A 128 -12.44 -2.78 0.90
CA SER A 128 -13.63 -1.92 0.78
C SER A 128 -14.76 -2.61 0.02
N PHE A 129 -14.43 -3.55 -0.85
CA PHE A 129 -15.37 -4.50 -1.43
C PHE A 129 -15.02 -5.92 -1.02
N GLU A 130 -16.05 -6.73 -0.86
CA GLU A 130 -15.96 -8.17 -0.67
C GLU A 130 -16.54 -8.91 -1.88
N GLU A 131 -15.94 -10.07 -2.18
CA GLU A 131 -16.50 -11.06 -3.10
C GLU A 131 -17.16 -12.17 -2.29
N GLY A 132 -18.36 -12.57 -2.68
CA GLY A 132 -19.08 -13.61 -1.95
C GLY A 132 -20.26 -14.18 -2.72
N GLU A 133 -21.21 -14.73 -1.96
CA GLU A 133 -22.48 -15.18 -2.51
C GLU A 133 -23.25 -14.03 -3.15
N GLU A 134 -24.02 -14.35 -4.18
CA GLU A 134 -24.84 -13.38 -4.90
C GLU A 134 -25.86 -12.71 -3.97
N LYS A 135 -25.77 -11.37 -3.85
CA LYS A 135 -26.68 -10.53 -3.06
C LYS A 135 -27.43 -9.57 -3.97
N ILE A 136 -28.60 -9.13 -3.52
CA ILE A 136 -29.39 -8.12 -4.24
C ILE A 136 -28.97 -6.74 -3.74
N CYS A 137 -28.50 -5.88 -4.65
CA CYS A 137 -28.15 -4.51 -4.33
C CYS A 137 -29.41 -3.72 -3.95
N PRO A 138 -29.49 -3.12 -2.76
CA PRO A 138 -30.65 -2.36 -2.32
C PRO A 138 -30.85 -1.05 -3.11
N CYS A 139 -29.80 -0.60 -3.80
CA CYS A 139 -29.88 0.61 -4.63
C CYS A 139 -30.58 0.35 -5.96
N CYS A 140 -30.07 -0.57 -6.77
CA CYS A 140 -30.57 -0.82 -8.14
C CYS A 140 -31.43 -2.09 -8.27
N GLY A 141 -31.48 -2.96 -7.27
CA GLY A 141 -32.22 -4.24 -7.31
C GLY A 141 -31.50 -5.34 -8.12
N ASN A 142 -30.34 -5.08 -8.69
CA ASN A 142 -29.56 -6.07 -9.41
C ASN A 142 -28.79 -6.98 -8.46
N LYS A 143 -28.54 -8.21 -8.93
CA LYS A 143 -27.70 -9.15 -8.23
C LYS A 143 -26.23 -8.84 -8.45
N SER A 144 -25.44 -8.96 -7.40
CA SER A 144 -23.98 -8.77 -7.43
C SER A 144 -23.29 -9.78 -6.53
N LYS A 145 -22.12 -10.26 -6.96
CA LYS A 145 -21.20 -11.05 -6.14
C LYS A 145 -20.13 -10.21 -5.49
N VAL A 146 -20.02 -8.94 -5.90
CA VAL A 146 -19.10 -7.95 -5.31
C VAL A 146 -19.95 -6.84 -4.71
N TYR A 147 -19.72 -6.52 -3.46
CA TYR A 147 -20.47 -5.52 -2.74
C TYR A 147 -19.61 -4.80 -1.71
N TYR A 148 -20.08 -3.61 -1.33
CA TYR A 148 -19.41 -2.79 -0.33
C TYR A 148 -19.49 -3.49 1.03
N SER A 149 -18.33 -3.69 1.67
CA SER A 149 -18.17 -4.43 2.91
C SER A 149 -18.20 -3.55 4.16
N SER A 150 -17.99 -2.25 3.98
CA SER A 150 -18.09 -1.26 5.05
C SER A 150 -19.51 -0.68 5.13
N PHE A 151 -19.79 0.03 6.22
CA PHE A 151 -21.06 0.74 6.36
C PHE A 151 -20.93 2.15 5.78
N PRO A 152 -21.81 2.56 4.83
CA PRO A 152 -21.88 3.93 4.41
C PRO A 152 -22.33 4.83 5.56
N TYR A 153 -21.85 6.06 5.60
CA TYR A 153 -22.37 7.05 6.53
C TYR A 153 -23.68 7.61 5.98
N CYS A 154 -24.80 7.06 6.45
CA CYS A 154 -26.16 7.44 6.11
C CYS A 154 -27.11 7.13 7.26
N SER A 155 -28.38 7.56 7.13
CA SER A 155 -29.42 7.31 8.14
C SER A 155 -30.02 5.90 8.05
N ASP A 156 -29.89 5.29 6.89
CA ASP A 156 -30.48 3.97 6.61
C ASP A 156 -29.46 2.85 6.92
N ASP A 157 -29.96 1.72 7.37
CA ASP A 157 -29.15 0.50 7.52
C ASP A 157 -29.05 -0.20 6.15
N VAL A 158 -27.99 0.10 5.42
CA VAL A 158 -27.82 -0.33 4.03
C VAL A 158 -26.58 -1.21 3.89
N GLU A 159 -26.80 -2.46 3.46
CA GLU A 159 -25.75 -3.43 3.20
C GLU A 159 -25.74 -3.86 1.72
N TYR A 160 -24.66 -4.43 1.25
CA TYR A 160 -24.50 -5.07 -0.07
C TYR A 160 -24.69 -4.15 -1.28
N ILE A 161 -24.28 -2.88 -1.17
CA ILE A 161 -24.31 -1.95 -2.30
C ILE A 161 -23.31 -2.41 -3.36
N CYS A 162 -23.76 -2.56 -4.61
CA CYS A 162 -22.88 -2.97 -5.69
C CYS A 162 -21.93 -1.84 -6.13
N PRO A 163 -20.73 -2.17 -6.67
CA PRO A 163 -19.73 -1.20 -7.10
C PRO A 163 -20.26 -0.15 -8.09
N THR A 164 -21.14 -0.56 -9.01
CA THR A 164 -21.70 0.34 -10.01
C THR A 164 -22.54 1.45 -9.40
N CYS A 165 -23.35 1.14 -8.37
CA CYS A 165 -24.20 2.16 -7.71
C CYS A 165 -23.38 3.16 -6.90
N ILE A 166 -22.19 2.78 -6.42
CA ILE A 166 -21.26 3.72 -5.78
C ILE A 166 -20.60 4.59 -6.84
N SER A 167 -19.99 3.99 -7.87
CA SER A 167 -19.22 4.73 -8.87
C SER A 167 -20.04 5.76 -9.66
N ASN A 168 -21.33 5.50 -9.90
CA ASN A 168 -22.22 6.42 -10.60
C ASN A 168 -22.96 7.38 -9.67
N GLY A 169 -22.75 7.32 -8.36
CA GLY A 169 -23.36 8.17 -7.35
C GLY A 169 -24.84 7.90 -7.07
N GLU A 170 -25.43 6.84 -7.63
CA GLU A 170 -26.84 6.50 -7.37
C GLU A 170 -27.07 6.10 -5.93
N ALA A 171 -26.14 5.36 -5.32
CA ALA A 171 -26.24 4.97 -3.92
C ALA A 171 -26.17 6.18 -2.99
N ALA A 172 -25.25 7.11 -3.23
CA ALA A 172 -25.16 8.36 -2.47
C ALA A 172 -26.46 9.16 -2.53
N ARG A 173 -27.02 9.35 -3.74
CA ARG A 173 -28.28 10.09 -3.92
C ARG A 173 -29.48 9.39 -3.29
N LYS A 174 -29.55 8.07 -3.39
CA LYS A 174 -30.71 7.30 -2.88
C LYS A 174 -30.76 7.26 -1.36
N PHE A 175 -29.60 7.12 -0.73
CA PHE A 175 -29.51 6.89 0.72
C PHE A 175 -28.96 8.11 1.46
N ASP A 176 -28.73 9.23 0.80
CA ASP A 176 -28.03 10.40 1.33
C ASP A 176 -26.71 9.99 2.01
N ALA A 177 -25.92 9.19 1.29
CA ALA A 177 -24.80 8.45 1.85
C ALA A 177 -23.44 9.04 1.46
N ILE A 178 -22.50 8.99 2.42
CA ILE A 178 -21.08 9.30 2.23
C ILE A 178 -20.29 8.00 2.43
N PHE A 179 -19.37 7.68 1.51
CA PHE A 179 -18.57 6.45 1.55
C PHE A 179 -17.17 6.68 2.09
N VAL A 180 -16.61 7.88 1.97
CA VAL A 180 -15.31 8.26 2.53
C VAL A 180 -15.53 9.33 3.59
N GLN A 181 -15.19 9.01 4.85
CA GLN A 181 -15.48 9.90 5.98
C GLN A 181 -14.34 10.86 6.35
N ASN A 182 -13.09 10.46 6.12
CA ASN A 182 -11.89 11.14 6.61
C ASN A 182 -10.90 11.38 5.47
N ALA A 183 -11.31 12.12 4.46
CA ALA A 183 -10.40 12.53 3.39
C ALA A 183 -10.13 14.03 3.49
N GLU A 184 -8.87 14.38 3.40
CA GLU A 184 -8.40 15.76 3.33
C GLU A 184 -7.56 15.93 2.08
N TRP A 185 -7.72 17.02 1.36
CA TRP A 185 -6.79 17.44 0.33
C TRP A 185 -6.34 18.86 0.52
N HIS A 186 -5.19 19.16 -0.02
CA HIS A 186 -4.66 20.52 -0.03
C HIS A 186 -5.00 21.19 -1.36
N GLY A 187 -5.55 22.40 -1.33
CA GLY A 187 -5.87 23.19 -2.50
C GLY A 187 -7.17 23.98 -2.39
N GLU A 188 -7.59 24.59 -3.48
CA GLU A 188 -8.86 25.29 -3.56
C GLU A 188 -10.04 24.31 -3.51
N PRO A 189 -11.15 24.67 -2.86
CA PRO A 189 -12.37 23.87 -2.85
C PRO A 189 -12.83 23.53 -4.27
N ASP A 190 -13.13 22.25 -4.52
CA ASP A 190 -13.53 21.74 -5.82
C ASP A 190 -14.71 20.78 -5.64
N MET A 191 -15.90 21.27 -5.90
CA MET A 191 -17.16 20.53 -5.69
C MET A 191 -17.24 19.22 -6.51
N GLU A 192 -16.60 19.17 -7.69
CA GLU A 192 -16.61 17.97 -8.53
C GLU A 192 -15.71 16.89 -7.92
N LYS A 193 -14.54 17.28 -7.41
CA LYS A 193 -13.64 16.37 -6.70
C LYS A 193 -14.21 15.89 -5.37
N ASP A 194 -14.90 16.79 -4.65
CA ASP A 194 -15.59 16.46 -3.41
C ASP A 194 -16.68 15.43 -3.67
N ASP A 195 -17.53 15.63 -4.69
CA ASP A 195 -18.56 14.67 -5.07
C ASP A 195 -17.96 13.31 -5.46
N GLU A 196 -16.90 13.31 -6.28
CA GLU A 196 -16.21 12.09 -6.67
C GLU A 196 -15.60 11.35 -5.47
N LEU A 197 -14.95 12.06 -4.55
CA LEU A 197 -14.28 11.48 -3.40
C LEU A 197 -15.27 10.95 -2.37
N PHE A 198 -16.24 11.77 -1.95
CA PHE A 198 -17.11 11.42 -0.83
C PHE A 198 -18.30 10.52 -1.22
N HIS A 199 -18.82 10.69 -2.43
CA HIS A 199 -20.05 10.04 -2.86
C HIS A 199 -19.87 8.90 -3.85
N ARG A 200 -18.73 8.87 -4.58
CA ARG A 200 -18.48 7.89 -5.65
C ARG A 200 -17.22 7.06 -5.48
N THR A 201 -16.54 7.19 -4.35
CA THR A 201 -15.36 6.40 -4.02
C THR A 201 -15.65 5.52 -2.80
N PRO A 202 -15.39 4.20 -2.83
CA PRO A 202 -15.54 3.34 -1.65
C PRO A 202 -14.42 3.66 -0.64
N GLY A 203 -14.76 3.81 0.65
CA GLY A 203 -13.84 4.14 1.72
C GLY A 203 -13.58 2.99 2.68
#